data_60a0ea27b769ee8257cbcd00d762da35
#
_entry.id   60a0ea27b769ee8257cbcd00d762da35
#
_cell.length_a   1.000
_cell.length_b   1.000
_cell.length_c   1.000
_cell.angle_alpha   90.00
_cell.angle_beta   90.00
_cell.angle_gamma   90.00
#
_symmetry.space_group_name_H-M   'P 1'
#
loop_
_entity.id
_entity.type
_entity.pdbx_description
1 polymer ?
#
loop_
_entity_poly.entity_id
_entity_poly.type
_entity_poly.pdbx_seq_one_letter_code
_entity_poly.pdbx_strand_id
1 'polypeptide(L)'
;MWIYILLAIVIIVLICVATYFYIDWRMNKEIEQEHKERDTVEKRLTTSLKTLCVQLGIDLSYHKELGDAAGRILYHSMNGRLFVDDARIEILEKYKDEPYTLAHELGHYMAIKQRQDSSEEGADTEADKLCRLILNDNEQKLLAISLRCYFHQMEVVK
;
A
#
# COMPACT_ATOMS: atom_id res chain seq x y z
N MET A 1 -35.23 31.12 -42.32
CA MET A 1 -34.08 30.23 -42.53
C MET A 1 -33.01 30.39 -41.46
N TRP A 2 -32.49 31.58 -41.16
CA TRP A 2 -31.45 31.81 -40.14
C TRP A 2 -31.84 31.42 -38.70
N ILE A 3 -33.10 31.60 -38.30
CA ILE A 3 -33.58 31.22 -36.97
C ILE A 3 -33.46 29.70 -36.69
N TYR A 4 -33.74 28.88 -37.67
CA TYR A 4 -33.60 27.39 -37.53
C TYR A 4 -32.14 26.98 -37.42
N ILE A 5 -31.24 27.68 -38.12
CA ILE A 5 -29.80 27.39 -38.02
C ILE A 5 -29.28 27.78 -36.62
N LEU A 6 -29.68 28.95 -36.11
CA LEU A 6 -29.34 29.35 -34.74
C LEU A 6 -29.90 28.38 -33.69
N LEU A 7 -31.13 27.96 -33.84
CA LEU A 7 -31.76 27.00 -32.92
C LEU A 7 -31.00 25.63 -32.93
N ALA A 8 -30.62 25.15 -34.10
CA ALA A 8 -29.84 23.92 -34.25
C ALA A 8 -28.48 24.04 -33.56
N ILE A 9 -27.78 25.16 -33.70
CA ILE A 9 -26.49 25.42 -33.06
C ILE A 9 -26.65 25.40 -31.51
N VAL A 10 -27.67 26.08 -30.98
CA VAL A 10 -27.95 26.09 -29.54
C VAL A 10 -28.22 24.70 -29.01
N ILE A 11 -29.02 23.89 -29.72
CA ILE A 11 -29.30 22.50 -29.32
C ILE A 11 -28.01 21.65 -29.30
N ILE A 12 -27.16 21.78 -30.33
CA ILE A 12 -25.89 21.05 -30.39
C ILE A 12 -25.00 21.45 -29.22
N VAL A 13 -24.87 22.74 -28.89
CA VAL A 13 -24.07 23.20 -27.76
C VAL A 13 -24.61 22.65 -26.44
N LEU A 14 -25.92 22.64 -26.23
CA LEU A 14 -26.54 22.08 -25.03
C LEU A 14 -26.28 20.58 -24.90
N ILE A 15 -26.35 19.81 -26.00
CA ILE A 15 -26.03 18.40 -26.02
C ILE A 15 -24.54 18.17 -25.65
N CYS A 16 -23.62 18.95 -26.23
CA CYS A 16 -22.19 18.85 -25.93
C CYS A 16 -21.90 19.16 -24.45
N VAL A 17 -22.52 20.18 -23.90
CA VAL A 17 -22.38 20.53 -22.48
C VAL A 17 -22.94 19.43 -21.59
N ALA A 18 -24.13 18.92 -21.90
CA ALA A 18 -24.74 17.83 -21.13
C ALA A 18 -23.91 16.53 -21.17
N THR A 19 -23.37 16.17 -22.35
CA THR A 19 -22.48 15.01 -22.47
C THR A 19 -21.18 15.20 -21.73
N TYR A 20 -20.59 16.39 -21.75
CA TYR A 20 -19.39 16.70 -20.96
C TYR A 20 -19.64 16.49 -19.46
N PHE A 21 -20.69 17.06 -18.90
CA PHE A 21 -21.04 16.88 -17.49
C PHE A 21 -21.37 15.44 -17.13
N TYR A 22 -22.02 14.69 -18.03
CA TYR A 22 -22.32 13.28 -17.80
C TYR A 22 -21.04 12.44 -17.74
N ILE A 23 -20.08 12.68 -18.65
CA ILE A 23 -18.79 11.97 -18.66
C ILE A 23 -17.99 12.29 -17.38
N ASP A 24 -17.89 13.58 -17.03
CA ASP A 24 -17.19 14.03 -15.82
C ASP A 24 -17.79 13.39 -14.55
N TRP A 25 -19.10 13.43 -14.41
CA TRP A 25 -19.79 12.79 -13.28
C TRP A 25 -19.56 11.28 -13.22
N ARG A 26 -19.59 10.61 -14.36
CA ARG A 26 -19.35 9.16 -14.44
C ARG A 26 -17.92 8.82 -14.04
N MET A 27 -16.95 9.54 -14.55
CA MET A 27 -15.53 9.36 -14.21
C MET A 27 -15.30 9.57 -12.71
N ASN A 28 -15.86 10.61 -12.12
CA ASN A 28 -15.73 10.89 -10.70
C ASN A 28 -16.33 9.76 -9.84
N LYS A 29 -17.45 9.16 -10.25
CA LYS A 29 -18.03 7.99 -9.58
C LYS A 29 -17.15 6.75 -9.67
N GLU A 30 -16.57 6.48 -10.83
CA GLU A 30 -15.67 5.34 -11.03
C GLU A 30 -14.42 5.49 -10.16
N ILE A 31 -13.83 6.69 -10.09
CA ILE A 31 -12.69 7.01 -9.21
C ILE A 31 -13.06 6.84 -7.73
N GLU A 32 -14.22 7.35 -7.30
CA GLU A 32 -14.68 7.20 -5.90
C GLU A 32 -14.87 5.73 -5.52
N GLN A 33 -15.40 4.93 -6.44
CA GLN A 33 -15.58 3.51 -6.21
C GLN A 33 -14.23 2.79 -6.10
N GLU A 34 -13.29 3.07 -6.98
CA GLU A 34 -11.94 2.51 -6.95
C GLU A 34 -11.23 2.85 -5.63
N HIS A 35 -11.34 4.10 -5.15
CA HIS A 35 -10.79 4.48 -3.85
C HIS A 35 -11.38 3.69 -2.70
N LYS A 36 -12.71 3.49 -2.67
CA LYS A 36 -13.37 2.69 -1.62
C LYS A 36 -12.95 1.22 -1.65
N GLU A 37 -12.82 0.65 -2.84
CA GLU A 37 -12.35 -0.72 -3.01
C GLU A 37 -10.90 -0.86 -2.52
N ARG A 38 -10.02 0.09 -2.88
CA ARG A 38 -8.64 0.16 -2.42
C ARG A 38 -8.56 0.22 -0.89
N ASP A 39 -9.25 1.16 -0.25
CA ASP A 39 -9.27 1.30 1.21
C ASP A 39 -9.72 0.01 1.90
N THR A 40 -10.68 -0.69 1.32
CA THR A 40 -11.18 -1.97 1.84
C THR A 40 -10.10 -3.05 1.77
N VAL A 41 -9.39 -3.15 0.65
CA VAL A 41 -8.32 -4.11 0.45
C VAL A 41 -7.13 -3.80 1.37
N GLU A 42 -6.74 -2.53 1.51
CA GLU A 42 -5.66 -2.11 2.42
C GLU A 42 -5.98 -2.43 3.88
N LYS A 43 -7.21 -2.18 4.34
CA LYS A 43 -7.65 -2.56 5.70
C LYS A 43 -7.59 -4.07 5.93
N ARG A 44 -8.00 -4.86 4.94
CA ARG A 44 -7.92 -6.33 5.00
C ARG A 44 -6.47 -6.79 5.04
N LEU A 45 -5.60 -6.24 4.21
CA LEU A 45 -4.17 -6.51 4.21
C LEU A 45 -3.56 -6.19 5.58
N THR A 46 -3.81 -5.00 6.12
CA THR A 46 -3.36 -4.59 7.46
C THR A 46 -3.79 -5.59 8.54
N THR A 47 -5.05 -6.03 8.50
CA THR A 47 -5.57 -7.01 9.46
C THR A 47 -4.87 -8.36 9.33
N SER A 48 -4.63 -8.82 8.10
CA SER A 48 -3.92 -10.07 7.83
C SER A 48 -2.47 -10.03 8.33
N LEU A 49 -1.76 -8.91 8.09
CA LEU A 49 -0.39 -8.71 8.56
C LEU A 49 -0.31 -8.66 10.10
N LYS A 50 -1.25 -7.96 10.76
CA LYS A 50 -1.36 -7.96 12.24
C LYS A 50 -1.61 -9.37 12.79
N THR A 51 -2.47 -10.15 12.14
CA THR A 51 -2.72 -11.55 12.50
C THR A 51 -1.45 -12.40 12.34
N LEU A 52 -0.70 -12.18 11.27
CA LEU A 52 0.57 -12.86 11.04
C LEU A 52 1.61 -12.55 12.12
N CYS A 53 1.72 -11.30 12.59
CA CYS A 53 2.57 -10.95 13.73
C CYS A 53 2.23 -11.81 14.97
N VAL A 54 0.94 -11.92 15.29
CA VAL A 54 0.49 -12.75 16.42
C VAL A 54 0.86 -14.22 16.22
N GLN A 55 0.66 -14.78 15.03
CA GLN A 55 0.99 -16.17 14.71
C GLN A 55 2.50 -16.44 14.79
N LEU A 56 3.33 -15.48 14.44
CA LEU A 56 4.79 -15.57 14.50
C LEU A 56 5.35 -15.26 15.88
N GLY A 57 4.51 -14.85 16.85
CA GLY A 57 4.95 -14.45 18.19
C GLY A 57 5.69 -13.12 18.23
N ILE A 58 5.48 -12.26 17.22
CA ILE A 58 6.10 -10.93 17.13
C ILE A 58 5.28 -9.94 17.95
N ASP A 59 5.95 -9.25 18.89
CA ASP A 59 5.34 -8.17 19.66
C ASP A 59 5.21 -6.90 18.80
N LEU A 60 3.98 -6.47 18.51
CA LEU A 60 3.68 -5.29 17.71
C LEU A 60 3.21 -4.14 18.60
N SER A 61 3.92 -3.02 18.56
CA SER A 61 3.61 -1.83 19.34
C SER A 61 3.57 -0.57 18.49
N TYR A 62 2.82 0.46 18.97
CA TYR A 62 2.63 1.73 18.29
C TYR A 62 3.18 2.87 19.15
N HIS A 63 3.92 3.77 18.53
CA HIS A 63 4.62 4.85 19.20
C HIS A 63 4.30 6.19 18.56
N LYS A 64 4.24 7.25 19.38
CA LYS A 64 4.03 8.62 18.88
C LYS A 64 5.27 9.17 18.19
N GLU A 65 6.45 8.71 18.61
CA GLU A 65 7.74 9.14 18.10
C GLU A 65 8.66 7.92 17.96
N LEU A 66 9.31 7.79 16.79
CA LEU A 66 10.33 6.77 16.49
C LEU A 66 11.57 7.39 15.81
N GLY A 67 11.86 8.69 16.10
CA GLY A 67 12.86 9.46 15.36
C GLY A 67 12.41 9.66 13.92
N ASP A 68 13.30 9.41 12.95
CA ASP A 68 13.02 9.57 11.53
C ASP A 68 12.37 8.31 10.89
N ALA A 69 12.20 7.23 11.65
CA ALA A 69 11.67 5.96 11.13
C ALA A 69 10.13 5.93 11.14
N ALA A 70 9.53 5.37 10.09
CA ALA A 70 8.11 5.05 10.02
C ALA A 70 7.77 3.80 10.84
N GLY A 71 8.66 2.82 10.81
CA GLY A 71 8.66 1.61 11.59
C GLY A 71 10.08 1.15 11.87
N ARG A 72 10.23 0.16 12.72
CA ARG A 72 11.48 -0.56 12.93
C ARG A 72 11.25 -1.93 13.54
N ILE A 73 12.11 -2.87 13.18
CA ILE A 73 12.18 -4.17 13.83
C ILE A 73 13.36 -4.19 14.82
N LEU A 74 13.11 -4.71 16.00
CA LEU A 74 14.13 -4.97 17.02
C LEU A 74 14.43 -6.48 17.03
N TYR A 75 15.70 -6.82 16.88
CA TYR A 75 16.19 -8.20 16.88
C TYR A 75 17.55 -8.28 17.59
N HIS A 76 17.99 -9.48 17.91
CA HIS A 76 19.28 -9.70 18.58
C HIS A 76 20.36 -10.11 17.58
N SER A 77 21.61 -9.65 17.82
CA SER A 77 22.78 -10.09 17.08
C SER A 77 23.79 -10.67 18.04
N MET A 78 24.28 -11.88 17.76
CA MET A 78 25.31 -12.55 18.55
C MET A 78 26.28 -13.30 17.62
N ASN A 79 27.58 -13.00 17.77
CA ASN A 79 28.65 -13.61 16.96
C ASN A 79 28.42 -13.49 15.44
N GLY A 80 27.89 -12.35 14.98
CA GLY A 80 27.60 -12.10 13.56
C GLY A 80 26.37 -12.80 13.00
N ARG A 81 25.59 -13.49 13.86
CA ARG A 81 24.30 -14.06 13.49
C ARG A 81 23.16 -13.22 14.04
N LEU A 82 22.10 -13.11 13.24
CA LEU A 82 20.88 -12.35 13.57
C LEU A 82 19.80 -13.32 14.07
N PHE A 83 19.15 -12.96 15.17
CA PHE A 83 18.11 -13.77 15.81
C PHE A 83 16.83 -12.94 15.92
N VAL A 84 15.72 -13.50 15.47
CA VAL A 84 14.38 -12.87 15.43
C VAL A 84 13.37 -13.61 16.31
N ASP A 85 13.81 -14.55 17.15
CA ASP A 85 12.89 -15.38 17.96
C ASP A 85 12.08 -14.54 18.96
N ASP A 86 12.64 -13.41 19.45
CA ASP A 86 11.98 -12.44 20.32
C ASP A 86 11.85 -11.08 19.61
N ALA A 87 11.58 -11.09 18.30
CA ALA A 87 11.49 -9.85 17.54
C ALA A 87 10.31 -9.01 18.00
N ARG A 88 10.54 -7.69 18.03
CA ARG A 88 9.52 -6.68 18.26
C ARG A 88 9.45 -5.75 17.06
N ILE A 89 8.25 -5.44 16.60
CA ILE A 89 8.00 -4.43 15.58
C ILE A 89 7.39 -3.22 16.25
N GLU A 90 7.99 -2.06 16.03
CA GLU A 90 7.51 -0.76 16.49
C GLU A 90 7.11 0.08 15.27
N ILE A 91 5.88 0.59 15.25
CA ILE A 91 5.32 1.39 14.15
C ILE A 91 4.94 2.76 14.69
N LEU A 92 5.22 3.81 13.94
CA LEU A 92 4.76 5.15 14.26
C LEU A 92 3.23 5.21 14.17
N GLU A 93 2.56 5.77 15.19
CA GLU A 93 1.10 5.71 15.35
C GLU A 93 0.32 6.23 14.13
N LYS A 94 0.86 7.22 13.42
CA LYS A 94 0.25 7.73 12.17
C LYS A 94 0.18 6.70 11.03
N TYR A 95 1.02 5.64 11.07
CA TYR A 95 1.07 4.56 10.06
C TYR A 95 0.42 3.25 10.55
N LYS A 96 -0.26 3.26 11.70
CA LYS A 96 -0.85 2.06 12.32
C LYS A 96 -1.87 1.31 11.44
N ASP A 97 -2.52 2.02 10.54
CA ASP A 97 -3.54 1.50 9.64
C ASP A 97 -3.06 1.39 8.19
N GLU A 98 -1.81 1.76 7.94
CA GLU A 98 -1.15 1.62 6.64
C GLU A 98 -0.45 0.26 6.57
N PRO A 99 -0.76 -0.58 5.55
CA PRO A 99 -0.23 -1.93 5.51
C PRO A 99 1.25 -2.02 5.16
N TYR A 100 1.78 -1.06 4.39
CA TYR A 100 3.08 -1.17 3.75
C TYR A 100 4.24 -1.06 4.74
N THR A 101 4.15 -0.15 5.72
CA THR A 101 5.14 -0.04 6.81
C THR A 101 5.23 -1.34 7.60
N LEU A 102 4.09 -1.93 7.98
CA LEU A 102 4.09 -3.20 8.69
C LEU A 102 4.61 -4.36 7.81
N ALA A 103 4.27 -4.37 6.52
CA ALA A 103 4.76 -5.37 5.59
C ALA A 103 6.29 -5.28 5.43
N HIS A 104 6.86 -4.06 5.36
CA HIS A 104 8.29 -3.83 5.29
C HIS A 104 9.03 -4.38 6.53
N GLU A 105 8.55 -4.07 7.73
CA GLU A 105 9.16 -4.59 8.97
C GLU A 105 9.04 -6.13 9.08
N LEU A 106 7.92 -6.70 8.64
CA LEU A 106 7.80 -8.15 8.50
C LEU A 106 8.73 -8.71 7.42
N GLY A 107 9.00 -7.95 6.37
CA GLY A 107 9.99 -8.27 5.35
C GLY A 107 11.38 -8.44 5.95
N HIS A 108 11.83 -7.52 6.81
CA HIS A 108 13.07 -7.67 7.57
C HIS A 108 13.08 -8.95 8.41
N TYR A 109 11.98 -9.22 9.13
CA TYR A 109 11.87 -10.47 9.90
C TYR A 109 12.08 -11.71 9.02
N MET A 110 11.41 -11.76 7.88
CA MET A 110 11.49 -12.91 6.96
C MET A 110 12.88 -13.02 6.30
N ALA A 111 13.47 -11.91 5.87
CA ALA A 111 14.80 -11.87 5.26
C ALA A 111 15.89 -12.32 6.25
N ILE A 112 15.84 -11.83 7.50
CA ILE A 112 16.78 -12.26 8.55
C ILE A 112 16.60 -13.75 8.86
N LYS A 113 15.36 -14.20 9.07
CA LYS A 113 15.07 -15.59 9.44
C LYS A 113 15.48 -16.59 8.37
N GLN A 114 15.30 -16.26 7.10
CA GLN A 114 15.58 -17.17 5.98
C GLN A 114 17.02 -17.09 5.50
N ARG A 115 17.62 -15.88 5.46
CA ARG A 115 18.89 -15.64 4.78
C ARG A 115 19.93 -14.90 5.60
N GLN A 116 19.63 -14.55 6.86
CA GLN A 116 20.48 -13.67 7.69
C GLN A 116 20.75 -12.30 7.03
N ASP A 117 19.75 -11.82 6.25
CA ASP A 117 19.83 -10.57 5.47
C ASP A 117 19.02 -9.49 6.21
N SER A 118 19.68 -8.42 6.62
CA SER A 118 19.06 -7.25 7.26
C SER A 118 19.03 -6.02 6.34
N SER A 119 19.28 -6.20 5.05
CA SER A 119 19.26 -5.10 4.08
C SER A 119 17.83 -4.61 3.81
N GLU A 120 17.71 -3.34 3.45
CA GLU A 120 16.44 -2.75 3.00
C GLU A 120 15.91 -3.46 1.75
N GLU A 121 16.77 -3.77 0.77
CA GLU A 121 16.41 -4.51 -0.45
C GLU A 121 15.86 -5.91 -0.12
N GLY A 122 16.50 -6.60 0.85
CA GLY A 122 16.02 -7.90 1.34
C GLY A 122 14.64 -7.80 1.97
N ALA A 123 14.42 -6.76 2.78
CA ALA A 123 13.14 -6.50 3.42
C ALA A 123 12.04 -6.19 2.39
N ASP A 124 12.29 -5.28 1.46
CA ASP A 124 11.33 -4.91 0.41
C ASP A 124 10.94 -6.10 -0.46
N THR A 125 11.93 -6.94 -0.81
CA THR A 125 11.68 -8.17 -1.60
C THR A 125 10.76 -9.13 -0.88
N GLU A 126 11.00 -9.39 0.41
CA GLU A 126 10.16 -10.31 1.20
C GLU A 126 8.80 -9.68 1.53
N ALA A 127 8.73 -8.38 1.77
CA ALA A 127 7.48 -7.64 1.97
C ALA A 127 6.56 -7.71 0.73
N ASP A 128 7.11 -7.48 -0.47
CA ASP A 128 6.35 -7.60 -1.73
C ASP A 128 5.82 -9.02 -1.92
N LYS A 129 6.65 -10.04 -1.70
CA LYS A 129 6.22 -11.44 -1.74
C LYS A 129 5.10 -11.73 -0.75
N LEU A 130 5.22 -11.24 0.49
CA LEU A 130 4.23 -11.42 1.54
C LEU A 130 2.89 -10.79 1.16
N CYS A 131 2.90 -9.54 0.67
CA CYS A 131 1.70 -8.88 0.20
C CYS A 131 1.02 -9.66 -0.93
N ARG A 132 1.79 -10.16 -1.91
CA ARG A 132 1.27 -10.96 -3.03
C ARG A 132 0.71 -12.31 -2.61
N LEU A 133 1.20 -12.91 -1.55
CA LEU A 133 0.63 -14.15 -1.00
C LEU A 133 -0.71 -13.93 -0.30
N ILE A 134 -0.91 -12.75 0.30
CA ILE A 134 -2.15 -12.40 1.01
C ILE A 134 -3.24 -11.90 0.04
N LEU A 135 -2.85 -11.20 -1.01
CA LEU A 135 -3.73 -10.57 -1.98
C LEU A 135 -4.05 -11.52 -3.15
N ASN A 136 -5.31 -11.55 -3.59
CA ASN A 136 -5.66 -12.21 -4.83
C ASN A 136 -5.25 -11.38 -6.06
N ASP A 137 -5.35 -11.95 -7.27
CA ASP A 137 -4.88 -11.33 -8.52
C ASP A 137 -5.53 -9.96 -8.80
N ASN A 138 -6.81 -9.78 -8.48
CA ASN A 138 -7.51 -8.51 -8.71
C ASN A 138 -7.06 -7.44 -7.71
N GLU A 139 -6.87 -7.81 -6.45
CA GLU A 139 -6.36 -6.95 -5.41
C GLU A 139 -4.91 -6.55 -5.65
N GLN A 140 -4.08 -7.47 -6.15
CA GLN A 140 -2.71 -7.17 -6.58
C GLN A 140 -2.69 -6.12 -7.69
N LYS A 141 -3.60 -6.21 -8.67
CA LYS A 141 -3.73 -5.21 -9.73
C LYS A 141 -4.19 -3.86 -9.19
N LEU A 142 -5.17 -3.86 -8.29
CA LEU A 142 -5.70 -2.66 -7.65
C LEU A 142 -4.62 -1.92 -6.84
N LEU A 143 -3.76 -2.65 -6.13
CA LEU A 143 -2.68 -2.09 -5.32
C LEU A 143 -1.32 -2.03 -6.04
N ALA A 144 -1.22 -2.40 -7.31
CA ALA A 144 0.04 -2.53 -8.04
C ALA A 144 0.90 -1.25 -8.00
N ILE A 145 0.28 -0.07 -8.12
CA ILE A 145 0.98 1.21 -8.05
C ILE A 145 1.52 1.43 -6.64
N SER A 146 0.70 1.22 -5.59
CA SER A 146 1.10 1.41 -4.20
C SER A 146 2.21 0.45 -3.78
N LEU A 147 2.10 -0.84 -4.13
CA LEU A 147 3.14 -1.83 -3.88
C LEU A 147 4.46 -1.47 -4.57
N ARG A 148 4.39 -1.06 -5.85
CA ARG A 148 5.58 -0.64 -6.60
C ARG A 148 6.18 0.64 -6.02
N CYS A 149 5.35 1.63 -5.70
CA CYS A 149 5.83 2.88 -5.12
C CYS A 149 6.48 2.66 -3.76
N TYR A 150 6.00 1.76 -2.95
CA TYR A 150 6.53 1.54 -1.62
C TYR A 150 7.78 0.66 -1.60
N PHE A 151 7.76 -0.49 -2.30
CA PHE A 151 8.85 -1.48 -2.22
C PHE A 151 9.86 -1.41 -3.37
N HIS A 152 9.67 -0.57 -4.38
CA HIS A 152 10.56 -0.50 -5.55
C HIS A 152 10.98 0.93 -5.92
N GLN A 153 10.73 1.92 -5.05
CA GLN A 153 11.15 3.31 -5.30
C GLN A 153 12.67 3.50 -5.30
N MET A 154 13.43 2.56 -4.75
CA MET A 154 14.90 2.70 -4.60
C MET A 154 15.70 2.39 -5.88
N GLU A 155 15.08 1.87 -6.95
CA GLU A 155 15.80 1.59 -8.22
C GLU A 155 15.99 2.81 -9.13
N VAL A 156 15.40 3.97 -8.83
CA VAL A 156 15.39 5.14 -9.75
C VAL A 156 16.36 6.25 -9.33
N VAL A 157 17.07 6.09 -8.24
CA VAL A 157 18.09 7.07 -7.81
C VAL A 157 19.46 6.39 -7.78
N LYS A 158 19.95 6.08 -8.98
CA LYS A 158 21.38 5.86 -9.24
C LYS A 158 21.80 6.58 -10.50
#